data_fe4f2d98f6e60860cf6c9df4a0917cd1
#
_entry.id   fe4f2d98f6e60860cf6c9df4a0917cd1
#
_cell.length_a   1.000
_cell.length_b   1.000
_cell.length_c   1.000
_cell.angle_alpha   90.00
_cell.angle_beta   90.00
_cell.angle_gamma   90.00
#
_symmetry.space_group_name_H-M   'P 1'
#
loop_
_entity.id
_entity.type
_entity.pdbx_description
1 polymer ?
#
loop_
_entity_poly.entity_id
_entity_poly.type
_entity_poly.pdbx_seq_one_letter_code
_entity_poly.pdbx_strand_id
1 'polypeptide(L)'
;MSDTDFDTLLDDKARAAHAAGPVGYDEEGVRQAVRLFLKSIGEDPEREGLLDTPDRIGRACKELFAGLGHGPEEVLKTRFKVDTDEMVLVRDIELFSVCEHHLLPFYGKAAIGYIPNGRVAGLSKLARTVEVYARRLQLQE
;
A
#
# COMPACT_ATOMS: atom_id res chain seq x y z
N MET A 1 9.47 26.89 3.25
CA MET A 1 8.51 25.78 3.44
C MET A 1 9.19 24.83 4.38
N SER A 2 8.68 24.69 5.60
CA SER A 2 9.28 23.81 6.63
C SER A 2 8.94 22.36 6.34
N ASP A 3 9.83 21.42 6.72
CA ASP A 3 9.66 19.97 6.56
C ASP A 3 8.33 19.45 7.16
N THR A 4 7.76 20.17 8.11
CA THR A 4 6.48 19.85 8.77
C THR A 4 5.26 19.97 7.86
N ASP A 5 5.29 20.85 6.84
CA ASP A 5 4.15 21.04 5.91
C ASP A 5 4.06 19.93 4.86
N PHE A 6 5.17 19.25 4.57
CA PHE A 6 5.22 18.17 3.59
C PHE A 6 4.60 16.89 4.14
N ASP A 7 4.88 16.56 5.40
CA ASP A 7 4.34 15.39 6.08
C ASP A 7 2.83 15.50 6.34
N THR A 8 2.34 16.69 6.66
CA THR A 8 0.90 16.92 6.92
C THR A 8 0.05 16.81 5.66
N LEU A 9 0.57 17.23 4.50
CA LEU A 9 -0.13 17.09 3.20
C LEU A 9 -0.15 15.64 2.68
N LEU A 10 0.78 14.80 3.12
CA LEU A 10 0.79 13.37 2.83
C LEU A 10 -0.28 12.61 3.65
N ASP A 11 -0.61 13.10 4.85
CA ASP A 11 -1.28 12.31 5.86
C ASP A 11 -2.80 12.16 5.66
N ASP A 12 -3.54 13.23 5.35
CA ASP A 12 -5.00 13.17 5.39
C ASP A 12 -5.67 12.46 4.20
N LYS A 13 -5.12 12.59 3.00
CA LYS A 13 -5.68 11.92 1.81
C LYS A 13 -5.11 10.53 1.57
N ALA A 14 -3.91 10.26 2.04
CA ALA A 14 -3.35 8.91 2.04
C ALA A 14 -4.06 8.03 3.05
N ARG A 15 -4.34 8.56 4.24
CA ARG A 15 -5.17 7.90 5.25
C ARG A 15 -6.58 7.58 4.76
N ALA A 16 -7.20 8.45 3.97
CA ALA A 16 -8.54 8.20 3.42
C ALA A 16 -8.54 7.08 2.36
N ALA A 17 -7.51 6.99 1.52
CA ALA A 17 -7.36 5.88 0.57
C ALA A 17 -7.01 4.56 1.28
N HIS A 18 -6.18 4.61 2.32
CA HIS A 18 -5.88 3.47 3.19
C HIS A 18 -7.10 3.01 4.01
N ALA A 19 -7.96 3.95 4.44
CA ALA A 19 -9.17 3.64 5.18
C ALA A 19 -10.20 2.84 4.38
N ALA A 20 -10.19 2.95 3.04
CA ALA A 20 -11.12 2.24 2.18
C ALA A 20 -10.81 0.73 2.09
N GLY A 21 -9.53 0.34 2.20
CA GLY A 21 -9.11 -1.05 2.04
C GLY A 21 -9.24 -1.55 0.59
N PRO A 22 -9.00 -2.85 0.35
CA PRO A 22 -9.16 -3.48 -0.96
C PRO A 22 -10.61 -3.42 -1.44
N VAL A 23 -10.80 -3.28 -2.75
CA VAL A 23 -12.15 -3.34 -3.33
C VAL A 23 -12.77 -4.74 -3.09
N GLY A 24 -13.95 -4.78 -2.49
CA GLY A 24 -14.64 -6.04 -2.18
C GLY A 24 -14.03 -6.80 -0.99
N TYR A 25 -13.30 -6.14 -0.09
CA TYR A 25 -12.68 -6.78 1.06
C TYR A 25 -13.71 -7.39 2.03
N ASP A 26 -13.59 -8.71 2.23
CA ASP A 26 -14.40 -9.48 3.19
C ASP A 26 -13.57 -9.77 4.45
N GLU A 27 -13.68 -8.88 5.43
CA GLU A 27 -12.95 -9.01 6.70
C GLU A 27 -13.38 -10.25 7.49
N GLU A 28 -14.67 -10.61 7.46
CA GLU A 28 -15.17 -11.79 8.17
C GLU A 28 -14.65 -13.09 7.51
N GLY A 29 -14.61 -13.14 6.19
CA GLY A 29 -14.02 -14.27 5.46
C GLY A 29 -12.53 -14.44 5.83
N VAL A 30 -11.77 -13.36 5.96
CA VAL A 30 -10.37 -13.42 6.42
C VAL A 30 -10.27 -13.97 7.85
N ARG A 31 -11.12 -13.53 8.77
CA ARG A 31 -11.15 -14.03 10.16
C ARG A 31 -11.38 -15.56 10.20
N GLN A 32 -12.34 -16.03 9.42
CA GLN A 32 -12.64 -17.47 9.33
C GLN A 32 -11.46 -18.26 8.74
N ALA A 33 -10.83 -17.74 7.69
CA ALA A 33 -9.65 -18.36 7.08
C ALA A 33 -8.47 -18.44 8.08
N VAL A 34 -8.25 -17.41 8.89
CA VAL A 34 -7.22 -17.42 9.94
C VAL A 34 -7.51 -18.48 11.00
N ARG A 35 -8.76 -18.60 11.46
CA ARG A 35 -9.13 -19.67 12.41
C ARG A 35 -8.89 -21.06 11.82
N LEU A 36 -9.27 -21.24 10.56
CA LEU A 36 -9.03 -22.50 9.86
C LEU A 36 -7.53 -22.79 9.72
N PHE A 37 -6.74 -21.80 9.34
CA PHE A 37 -5.28 -21.92 9.23
C PHE A 37 -4.65 -22.35 10.56
N LEU A 38 -4.98 -21.69 11.67
CA LEU A 38 -4.47 -22.03 13.00
C LEU A 38 -4.78 -23.48 13.36
N LYS A 39 -6.03 -23.93 13.17
CA LYS A 39 -6.41 -25.34 13.39
C LYS A 39 -5.62 -26.31 12.50
N SER A 40 -5.43 -25.94 11.22
CA SER A 40 -4.77 -26.82 10.24
C SER A 40 -3.28 -27.01 10.51
N ILE A 41 -2.63 -26.07 11.17
CA ILE A 41 -1.23 -26.20 11.61
C ILE A 41 -1.09 -26.89 12.99
N GLY A 42 -2.21 -27.30 13.61
CA GLY A 42 -2.22 -27.97 14.92
C GLY A 42 -2.26 -27.02 16.12
N GLU A 43 -2.57 -25.75 15.90
CA GLU A 43 -2.69 -24.74 16.98
C GLU A 43 -4.13 -24.66 17.48
N ASP A 44 -4.31 -24.27 18.75
CA ASP A 44 -5.62 -24.00 19.34
C ASP A 44 -6.00 -22.52 19.20
N PRO A 45 -6.92 -22.16 18.29
CA PRO A 45 -7.32 -20.78 18.10
C PRO A 45 -8.08 -20.18 19.30
N GLU A 46 -8.55 -21.03 20.22
CA GLU A 46 -9.31 -20.57 21.39
C GLU A 46 -8.41 -20.31 22.62
N ARG A 47 -7.12 -20.63 22.55
CA ARG A 47 -6.21 -20.26 23.64
C ARG A 47 -6.05 -18.75 23.76
N GLU A 48 -5.87 -18.25 24.98
CA GLU A 48 -5.85 -16.83 25.35
C GLU A 48 -5.00 -15.95 24.41
N GLY A 49 -3.80 -16.40 24.03
CA GLY A 49 -2.89 -15.65 23.15
C GLY A 49 -3.36 -15.54 21.69
N LEU A 50 -4.32 -16.33 21.23
CA LEU A 50 -4.80 -16.40 19.85
C LEU A 50 -6.24 -15.92 19.65
N LEU A 51 -7.01 -15.69 20.73
CA LEU A 51 -8.41 -15.29 20.65
C LEU A 51 -8.65 -14.11 19.70
N ASP A 52 -7.84 -13.06 19.81
CA ASP A 52 -7.96 -11.86 19.00
C ASP A 52 -7.17 -11.91 17.69
N THR A 53 -6.40 -12.97 17.43
CA THR A 53 -5.54 -13.06 16.25
C THR A 53 -6.31 -12.98 14.94
N PRO A 54 -7.46 -13.64 14.76
CA PRO A 54 -8.27 -13.49 13.55
C PRO A 54 -8.66 -12.04 13.28
N ASP A 55 -9.08 -11.30 14.32
CA ASP A 55 -9.48 -9.90 14.20
C ASP A 55 -8.31 -8.98 13.89
N ARG A 56 -7.15 -9.23 14.52
CA ARG A 56 -5.92 -8.47 14.25
C ARG A 56 -5.45 -8.66 12.81
N ILE A 57 -5.47 -9.90 12.31
CA ILE A 57 -5.09 -10.20 10.93
C ILE A 57 -6.11 -9.65 9.95
N GLY A 58 -7.42 -9.72 10.24
CA GLY A 58 -8.45 -9.11 9.41
C GLY A 58 -8.17 -7.61 9.20
N ARG A 59 -7.95 -6.86 10.28
CA ARG A 59 -7.60 -5.44 10.16
C ARG A 59 -6.28 -5.20 9.42
N ALA A 60 -5.25 -5.98 9.72
CA ALA A 60 -3.94 -5.86 9.07
C ALA A 60 -4.01 -6.13 7.56
N CYS A 61 -4.74 -7.17 7.12
CA CYS A 61 -4.91 -7.47 5.70
C CYS A 61 -5.66 -6.35 4.95
N LYS A 62 -6.61 -5.68 5.58
CA LYS A 62 -7.28 -4.53 4.99
C LYS A 62 -6.27 -3.43 4.62
N GLU A 63 -5.27 -3.21 5.45
CA GLU A 63 -4.22 -2.24 5.20
C GLU A 63 -3.16 -2.78 4.22
N LEU A 64 -2.70 -4.01 4.42
CA LEU A 64 -1.66 -4.62 3.59
C LEU A 64 -2.06 -4.75 2.12
N PHE A 65 -3.34 -4.93 1.85
CA PHE A 65 -3.88 -5.12 0.50
C PHE A 65 -4.70 -3.93 0.00
N ALA A 66 -4.56 -2.76 0.63
CA ALA A 66 -5.34 -1.56 0.30
C ALA A 66 -5.18 -1.06 -1.15
N GLY A 67 -4.16 -1.51 -1.87
CA GLY A 67 -3.95 -1.20 -3.28
C GLY A 67 -4.74 -2.08 -4.26
N LEU A 68 -5.33 -3.19 -3.80
CA LEU A 68 -6.11 -4.08 -4.67
C LEU A 68 -7.37 -3.37 -5.20
N GLY A 69 -7.55 -3.44 -6.52
CA GLY A 69 -8.68 -2.81 -7.20
C GLY A 69 -8.51 -1.30 -7.47
N HIS A 70 -7.43 -0.68 -6.99
CA HIS A 70 -7.11 0.73 -7.26
C HIS A 70 -6.05 0.86 -8.34
N GLY A 71 -6.05 1.97 -9.08
CA GLY A 71 -5.10 2.24 -10.15
C GLY A 71 -4.32 3.55 -9.95
N PRO A 72 -3.21 3.73 -10.68
CA PRO A 72 -2.41 4.95 -10.60
C PRO A 72 -3.18 6.18 -11.09
N GLU A 73 -4.18 6.00 -11.94
CA GLU A 73 -5.07 7.05 -12.45
C GLU A 73 -5.86 7.74 -11.33
N GLU A 74 -6.13 7.06 -10.25
CA GLU A 74 -6.78 7.65 -9.07
C GLU A 74 -5.86 8.63 -8.34
N VAL A 75 -4.56 8.40 -8.41
CA VAL A 75 -3.52 9.14 -7.71
C VAL A 75 -2.91 10.25 -8.58
N LEU A 76 -2.64 9.97 -9.86
CA LEU A 76 -1.92 10.86 -10.79
C LEU A 76 -2.80 11.96 -11.42
N LYS A 77 -3.87 12.38 -10.77
CA LYS A 77 -4.78 13.42 -11.27
C LYS A 77 -4.17 14.82 -11.25
N THR A 78 -3.35 15.12 -10.25
CA THR A 78 -2.75 16.44 -10.07
C THR A 78 -1.51 16.59 -10.92
N ARG A 79 -1.55 17.50 -11.90
CA ARG A 79 -0.45 17.79 -12.81
C ARG A 79 -0.26 19.29 -12.94
N PHE A 80 0.99 19.74 -13.06
CA PHE A 80 1.36 21.14 -13.22
C PHE A 80 1.98 21.37 -14.59
N LYS A 81 1.69 22.52 -15.21
CA LYS A 81 2.35 22.90 -16.46
C LYS A 81 3.80 23.29 -16.18
N VAL A 82 4.70 22.83 -17.03
CA VAL A 82 6.13 23.17 -16.99
C VAL A 82 6.65 23.31 -18.41
N ASP A 83 7.68 24.12 -18.55
CA ASP A 83 8.43 24.29 -19.79
C ASP A 83 9.83 23.71 -19.59
N THR A 84 9.89 22.40 -19.40
CA THR A 84 11.15 21.64 -19.27
C THR A 84 10.96 20.21 -19.78
N ASP A 85 12.01 19.66 -20.33
CA ASP A 85 12.16 18.29 -20.75
C ASP A 85 13.22 17.52 -19.93
N GLU A 86 13.72 18.14 -18.85
CA GLU A 86 14.64 17.48 -17.93
C GLU A 86 13.96 16.36 -17.17
N MET A 87 14.70 15.27 -16.97
CA MET A 87 14.18 14.10 -16.23
C MET A 87 13.89 14.47 -14.78
N VAL A 88 12.67 14.19 -14.34
CA VAL A 88 12.29 14.18 -12.93
C VAL A 88 12.59 12.80 -12.35
N LEU A 89 13.40 12.76 -11.28
CA LEU A 89 13.77 11.52 -10.60
C LEU A 89 13.44 11.63 -9.11
N VAL A 90 12.63 10.70 -8.60
CA VAL A 90 12.36 10.52 -7.17
C VAL A 90 12.91 9.17 -6.76
N ARG A 91 13.81 9.16 -5.79
CA ARG A 91 14.49 7.95 -5.29
C ARG A 91 14.15 7.68 -3.84
N ASP A 92 14.53 6.50 -3.39
CA ASP A 92 14.41 6.06 -2.00
C ASP A 92 12.98 6.06 -1.47
N ILE A 93 12.01 5.80 -2.35
CA ILE A 93 10.61 5.63 -1.96
C ILE A 93 10.49 4.28 -1.25
N GLU A 94 10.31 4.30 0.06
CA GLU A 94 10.11 3.07 0.82
C GLU A 94 8.83 2.37 0.41
N LEU A 95 8.89 1.04 0.33
CA LEU A 95 7.73 0.19 0.04
C LEU A 95 7.69 -1.02 0.96
N PHE A 96 6.49 -1.43 1.29
CA PHE A 96 6.18 -2.67 2.00
C PHE A 96 5.14 -3.43 1.19
N SER A 97 5.40 -4.71 0.95
CA SER A 97 4.54 -5.56 0.12
C SER A 97 4.46 -6.97 0.66
N VAL A 98 3.65 -7.80 0.03
CA VAL A 98 3.48 -9.21 0.37
C VAL A 98 3.79 -10.06 -0.86
N CYS A 99 4.70 -11.02 -0.70
CA CYS A 99 5.08 -11.94 -1.76
C CYS A 99 3.88 -12.81 -2.18
N GLU A 100 3.59 -12.88 -3.48
CA GLU A 100 2.46 -13.67 -3.98
C GLU A 100 2.68 -15.20 -3.86
N HIS A 101 3.93 -15.66 -3.81
CA HIS A 101 4.25 -17.07 -3.75
C HIS A 101 4.07 -17.67 -2.35
N HIS A 102 4.37 -16.92 -1.30
CA HIS A 102 4.43 -17.42 0.07
C HIS A 102 3.58 -16.64 1.06
N LEU A 103 2.97 -15.53 0.64
CA LEU A 103 2.25 -14.58 1.50
C LEU A 103 3.13 -13.97 2.62
N LEU A 104 4.44 -13.97 2.43
CA LEU A 104 5.37 -13.36 3.37
C LEU A 104 5.58 -11.87 3.05
N PRO A 105 5.67 -11.01 4.06
CA PRO A 105 5.98 -9.60 3.85
C PRO A 105 7.42 -9.41 3.39
N PHE A 106 7.64 -8.44 2.53
CA PHE A 106 8.95 -7.92 2.18
C PHE A 106 8.93 -6.41 2.08
N TYR A 107 10.08 -5.79 2.13
CA TYR A 107 10.24 -4.34 2.02
C TYR A 107 11.40 -4.01 1.10
N GLY A 108 11.39 -2.79 0.59
CA GLY A 108 12.43 -2.31 -0.29
C GLY A 108 12.32 -0.82 -0.56
N LYS A 109 13.05 -0.38 -1.58
CA LYS A 109 13.01 0.99 -2.06
C LYS A 109 12.79 1.00 -3.56
N ALA A 110 11.92 1.91 -4.01
CA ALA A 110 11.69 2.17 -5.42
C ALA A 110 12.28 3.51 -5.86
N ALA A 111 12.51 3.65 -7.14
CA ALA A 111 12.81 4.92 -7.78
C ALA A 111 11.86 5.10 -8.99
N ILE A 112 11.37 6.31 -9.18
CA ILE A 112 10.57 6.69 -10.33
C ILE A 112 11.29 7.79 -11.08
N GLY A 113 11.59 7.56 -12.35
CA GLY A 113 12.11 8.56 -13.26
C GLY A 113 11.17 8.73 -14.46
N TYR A 114 10.93 9.97 -14.88
CA TYR A 114 10.19 10.26 -16.10
C TYR A 114 10.62 11.59 -16.73
N ILE A 115 10.44 11.71 -18.03
CA ILE A 115 10.66 12.96 -18.76
C ILE A 115 9.31 13.67 -18.91
N PRO A 116 9.17 14.92 -18.44
CA PRO A 116 7.96 15.70 -18.60
C PRO A 116 7.62 15.92 -20.08
N ASN A 117 6.34 15.88 -20.40
CA ASN A 117 5.81 16.31 -21.69
C ASN A 117 4.86 17.50 -21.44
N GLY A 118 5.44 18.66 -21.19
CA GLY A 118 4.71 19.89 -20.85
C GLY A 118 3.98 19.89 -19.49
N ARG A 119 4.07 18.78 -18.73
CA ARG A 119 3.44 18.64 -17.42
C ARG A 119 4.24 17.74 -16.49
N VAL A 120 4.26 18.08 -15.20
CA VAL A 120 4.82 17.26 -14.13
C VAL A 120 3.72 16.78 -13.18
N ALA A 121 3.89 15.60 -12.65
CA ALA A 121 3.09 15.08 -11.55
C ALA A 121 3.61 15.65 -10.21
N GLY A 122 2.73 15.82 -9.24
CA GLY A 122 3.16 16.17 -7.89
C GLY A 122 4.02 15.04 -7.31
N LEU A 123 5.14 15.38 -6.64
CA LEU A 123 6.09 14.38 -6.09
C LEU A 123 5.42 13.37 -5.15
N SER A 124 4.52 13.84 -4.28
CA SER A 124 3.74 12.98 -3.40
C SER A 124 2.84 12.00 -4.15
N LYS A 125 2.47 12.29 -5.40
CA LYS A 125 1.67 11.39 -6.23
C LYS A 125 2.48 10.22 -6.76
N LEU A 126 3.76 10.43 -7.00
CA LEU A 126 4.69 9.38 -7.39
C LEU A 126 4.89 8.37 -6.26
N ALA A 127 5.15 8.84 -5.04
CA ALA A 127 5.26 7.98 -3.87
C ALA A 127 3.97 7.16 -3.63
N ARG A 128 2.79 7.81 -3.73
CA ARG A 128 1.51 7.10 -3.62
C ARG A 128 1.27 6.07 -4.73
N THR A 129 1.79 6.30 -5.92
CA THR A 129 1.70 5.31 -6.99
C THR A 129 2.49 4.05 -6.61
N VAL A 130 3.70 4.20 -6.07
CA VAL A 130 4.45 3.06 -5.52
C VAL A 130 3.64 2.33 -4.46
N GLU A 131 3.02 3.06 -3.55
CA GLU A 131 2.21 2.49 -2.47
C GLU A 131 1.01 1.70 -2.98
N VAL A 132 0.24 2.23 -3.94
CA VAL A 132 -0.88 1.53 -4.58
C VAL A 132 -0.44 0.20 -5.19
N TYR A 133 0.73 0.14 -5.80
CA TYR A 133 1.26 -1.10 -6.36
C TYR A 133 1.91 -2.02 -5.32
N ALA A 134 2.52 -1.47 -4.28
CA ALA A 134 3.12 -2.25 -3.21
C ALA A 134 2.08 -2.93 -2.30
N ARG A 135 0.94 -2.27 -2.02
CA ARG A 135 -0.14 -2.81 -1.18
C ARG A 135 -0.98 -3.87 -1.91
N ARG A 136 -0.31 -4.88 -2.46
CA ARG A 136 -0.87 -6.03 -3.20
C ARG A 136 -0.01 -7.26 -2.98
N LEU A 137 -0.45 -8.39 -3.56
CA LEU A 137 0.45 -9.52 -3.78
C LEU A 137 1.38 -9.18 -4.93
N GLN A 138 2.69 -9.26 -4.72
CA GLN A 138 3.71 -8.87 -5.69
C GLN A 138 4.84 -9.89 -5.79
N LEU A 139 5.54 -9.86 -6.92
CA LEU A 139 6.86 -10.47 -7.08
C LEU A 139 7.92 -9.57 -6.44
N GLN A 140 9.02 -10.16 -6.00
CA GLN A 140 10.11 -9.38 -5.38
C GLN A 140 11.00 -8.71 -6.43
N GLU A 141 11.01 -9.21 -7.67
CA GLU A 141 11.70 -8.68 -8.85
C GLU A 141 10.93 -7.51 -9.45
#